data_89875c4888e3ad2ed4eadedfe88303ef
#
_entry.id   89875c4888e3ad2ed4eadedfe88303ef
#
_cell.length_a   1.000
_cell.length_b   1.000
_cell.length_c   1.000
_cell.angle_alpha   90.00
_cell.angle_beta   90.00
_cell.angle_gamma   90.00
#
_symmetry.space_group_name_H-M   'P 1'
#
loop_
_entity.id
_entity.type
_entity.pdbx_description
1 polymer ?
#
loop_
_entity_poly.entity_id
_entity_poly.type
_entity_poly.pdbx_seq_one_letter_code
_entity_poly.pdbx_strand_id
1 'polypeptide(L)'
;AIPSLGKAAAVLPKPERTLILGWNRRAPIIASELSRYVGPGSLLTIAADVPEIEQAVADIVVDSSNLKIELKKVNTGRWADISSLDPLSYDQVLVLAHNDHMSAQAADTRTLVSLLHLRKMKETDDRNISIVSEMVDVRNRTLASVTNVNDFVVSNKLVSLMLAQASENEHLEAIFKDLLDDGGSEISMRPAENYVTLGQDTTYQEAVQAALARGEVAIGHHILNQ
;
A
#
# COMPACT_ATOMS: atom_id res chain seq x y z
N ALA A 1 -7.19 38.01 -11.96
CA ALA A 1 -6.20 37.36 -12.81
C ALA A 1 -5.71 36.14 -12.05
N ILE A 2 -5.97 34.94 -12.58
CA ILE A 2 -5.44 33.67 -12.02
C ILE A 2 -3.92 33.70 -12.26
N PRO A 3 -3.08 33.57 -11.21
CA PRO A 3 -1.65 33.51 -11.40
C PRO A 3 -1.30 32.30 -12.26
N SER A 4 -0.35 32.46 -13.19
CA SER A 4 0.14 31.37 -14.02
C SER A 4 0.71 30.25 -13.15
N LEU A 5 0.09 29.08 -13.24
CA LEU A 5 0.49 27.85 -12.57
C LEU A 5 1.92 27.47 -13.00
N GLY A 6 2.87 27.65 -12.10
CA GLY A 6 4.17 27.00 -12.22
C GLY A 6 3.96 25.49 -12.13
N LYS A 7 4.33 24.72 -13.16
CA LYS A 7 4.37 23.25 -13.08
C LYS A 7 5.24 22.89 -11.87
N ALA A 8 4.63 22.21 -10.89
CA ALA A 8 5.41 21.58 -9.83
C ALA A 8 6.43 20.66 -10.50
N ALA A 9 7.71 20.77 -10.11
CA ALA A 9 8.75 19.88 -10.61
C ALA A 9 8.33 18.46 -10.25
N ALA A 10 8.30 17.56 -11.24
CA ALA A 10 8.05 16.16 -11.01
C ALA A 10 9.12 15.66 -10.03
N VAL A 11 8.72 15.28 -8.82
CA VAL A 11 9.63 14.65 -7.86
C VAL A 11 9.90 13.25 -8.40
N LEU A 12 11.13 13.01 -8.85
CA LEU A 12 11.54 11.66 -9.26
C LEU A 12 11.36 10.71 -8.07
N PRO A 13 10.70 9.57 -8.26
CA PRO A 13 10.52 8.59 -7.21
C PRO A 13 11.90 8.11 -6.70
N LYS A 14 12.03 8.01 -5.38
CA LYS A 14 13.25 7.50 -4.75
C LYS A 14 13.28 5.98 -4.81
N PRO A 15 14.47 5.35 -4.78
CA PRO A 15 14.57 3.92 -4.59
C PRO A 15 13.94 3.52 -3.26
N GLU A 16 13.10 2.48 -3.28
CA GLU A 16 12.38 1.96 -2.12
C GLU A 16 12.62 0.48 -1.94
N ARG A 17 12.56 0.03 -0.70
CA ARG A 17 12.63 -1.38 -0.33
C ARG A 17 11.27 -1.83 0.18
N THR A 18 10.63 -2.72 -0.57
CA THR A 18 9.32 -3.27 -0.22
C THR A 18 9.46 -4.74 0.14
N LEU A 19 8.82 -5.16 1.23
CA LEU A 19 8.72 -6.55 1.65
C LEU A 19 7.29 -7.04 1.50
N ILE A 20 7.07 -8.11 0.74
CA ILE A 20 5.81 -8.86 0.72
C ILE A 20 5.95 -10.08 1.62
N LEU A 21 5.13 -10.18 2.66
CA LEU A 21 4.96 -11.37 3.48
C LEU A 21 3.73 -12.15 3.04
N GLY A 22 3.92 -13.35 2.52
CA GLY A 22 2.85 -14.17 1.98
C GLY A 22 2.79 -14.17 0.46
N TRP A 23 1.91 -15.01 -0.08
CA TRP A 23 1.74 -15.19 -1.51
C TRP A 23 0.31 -15.55 -1.87
N ASN A 24 -0.19 -14.93 -2.92
CA ASN A 24 -1.40 -15.33 -3.64
C ASN A 24 -1.34 -14.80 -5.08
N ARG A 25 -2.34 -15.11 -5.90
CA ARG A 25 -2.43 -14.70 -7.31
C ARG A 25 -2.41 -13.18 -7.56
N ARG A 26 -2.53 -12.36 -6.51
CA ARG A 26 -2.42 -10.88 -6.63
C ARG A 26 -0.97 -10.40 -6.53
N ALA A 27 -0.08 -11.19 -5.93
CA ALA A 27 1.32 -10.78 -5.75
C ALA A 27 2.02 -10.40 -7.06
N PRO A 28 1.87 -11.13 -8.19
CA PRO A 28 2.41 -10.72 -9.48
C PRO A 28 1.87 -9.37 -9.96
N ILE A 29 0.57 -9.13 -9.81
CA ILE A 29 -0.07 -7.87 -10.22
C ILE A 29 0.47 -6.72 -9.37
N ILE A 30 0.55 -6.90 -8.05
CA ILE A 30 1.09 -5.91 -7.12
C ILE A 30 2.55 -5.59 -7.47
N ALA A 31 3.38 -6.59 -7.77
CA ALA A 31 4.77 -6.39 -8.16
C ALA A 31 4.89 -5.62 -9.48
N SER A 32 4.05 -5.93 -10.47
CA SER A 32 4.01 -5.22 -11.75
C SER A 32 3.60 -3.76 -11.56
N GLU A 33 2.55 -3.48 -10.79
CA GLU A 33 2.13 -2.12 -10.51
C GLU A 33 3.20 -1.35 -9.71
N LEU A 34 3.75 -1.93 -8.64
CA LEU A 34 4.82 -1.29 -7.86
C LEU A 34 6.01 -0.88 -8.74
N SER A 35 6.36 -1.68 -9.76
CA SER A 35 7.49 -1.36 -10.65
C SER A 35 7.31 -0.05 -11.43
N ARG A 36 6.09 0.45 -11.55
CA ARG A 36 5.77 1.72 -12.22
C ARG A 36 5.86 2.93 -11.29
N TYR A 37 5.62 2.73 -9.99
CA TYR A 37 5.61 3.80 -9.00
C TYR A 37 6.97 4.04 -8.35
N VAL A 38 7.84 3.03 -8.30
CA VAL A 38 9.12 3.12 -7.58
C VAL A 38 10.26 3.62 -8.48
N GLY A 39 11.23 4.28 -7.86
CA GLY A 39 12.42 4.78 -8.55
C GLY A 39 13.43 3.68 -8.91
N PRO A 40 14.33 3.95 -9.87
CA PRO A 40 15.39 3.03 -10.26
C PRO A 40 16.24 2.58 -9.07
N GLY A 41 16.50 1.28 -8.99
CA GLY A 41 17.28 0.67 -7.89
C GLY A 41 16.42 0.21 -6.71
N SER A 42 15.09 0.23 -6.84
CA SER A 42 14.18 -0.31 -5.82
C SER A 42 14.26 -1.84 -5.73
N LEU A 43 13.93 -2.36 -4.55
CA LEU A 43 13.99 -3.77 -4.23
C LEU A 43 12.65 -4.26 -3.69
N LEU A 44 12.09 -5.28 -4.31
CA LEU A 44 10.94 -6.04 -3.81
C LEU A 44 11.41 -7.40 -3.31
N THR A 45 11.29 -7.64 -2.01
CA THR A 45 11.53 -8.97 -1.43
C THR A 45 10.20 -9.68 -1.22
N ILE A 46 10.02 -10.83 -1.85
CA ILE A 46 8.86 -11.71 -1.66
C ILE A 46 9.27 -12.81 -0.70
N ALA A 47 8.57 -12.90 0.42
CA ALA A 47 8.85 -13.83 1.50
C ALA A 47 7.67 -14.78 1.70
N ALA A 48 7.78 -16.01 1.20
CA ALA A 48 6.74 -17.03 1.29
C ALA A 48 7.32 -18.44 1.13
N ASP A 49 6.56 -19.43 1.59
CA ASP A 49 6.84 -20.84 1.39
C ASP A 49 5.57 -21.54 0.93
N VAL A 50 5.36 -21.52 -0.38
CA VAL A 50 4.24 -22.17 -1.07
C VAL A 50 4.77 -22.99 -2.25
N PRO A 51 4.04 -24.01 -2.70
CA PRO A 51 4.44 -24.80 -3.87
C PRO A 51 4.73 -23.92 -5.09
N GLU A 52 5.72 -24.28 -5.86
CA GLU A 52 6.08 -23.66 -7.16
C GLU A 52 6.38 -22.14 -7.09
N ILE A 53 6.67 -21.61 -5.90
CA ILE A 53 6.88 -20.16 -5.69
C ILE A 53 8.04 -19.62 -6.55
N GLU A 54 9.10 -20.40 -6.75
CA GLU A 54 10.25 -19.98 -7.56
C GLU A 54 9.85 -19.68 -8.99
N GLN A 55 9.08 -20.60 -9.60
CA GLN A 55 8.60 -20.43 -10.96
C GLN A 55 7.62 -19.25 -11.02
N ALA A 56 6.68 -19.20 -10.08
CA ALA A 56 5.69 -18.11 -10.02
C ALA A 56 6.34 -16.73 -9.87
N VAL A 57 7.42 -16.62 -9.11
CA VAL A 57 8.18 -15.36 -8.98
C VAL A 57 9.01 -15.07 -10.22
N ALA A 58 9.61 -16.09 -10.84
CA ALA A 58 10.38 -15.91 -12.07
C ALA A 58 9.53 -15.45 -13.26
N ASP A 59 8.25 -15.81 -13.26
CA ASP A 59 7.29 -15.44 -14.32
C ASP A 59 6.71 -14.00 -14.13
N ILE A 60 7.05 -13.29 -13.05
CA ILE A 60 6.59 -11.92 -12.84
C ILE A 60 7.27 -10.98 -13.83
N VAL A 61 6.47 -10.27 -14.60
CA VAL A 61 6.96 -9.24 -15.52
C VAL A 61 6.94 -7.88 -14.82
N VAL A 62 8.11 -7.29 -14.65
CA VAL A 62 8.30 -5.95 -14.08
C VAL A 62 9.26 -5.13 -14.94
N ASP A 63 9.22 -3.81 -14.79
CA ASP A 63 10.29 -2.97 -15.32
C ASP A 63 11.56 -3.17 -14.50
N SER A 64 12.47 -3.99 -15.03
CA SER A 64 13.73 -4.34 -14.38
C SER A 64 14.70 -3.16 -14.21
N SER A 65 14.45 -2.03 -14.87
CA SER A 65 15.23 -0.79 -14.68
C SER A 65 14.90 -0.15 -13.34
N ASN A 66 13.66 -0.29 -12.88
CA ASN A 66 13.17 0.32 -11.65
C ASN A 66 13.20 -0.64 -10.46
N LEU A 67 12.75 -1.89 -10.65
CA LEU A 67 12.48 -2.82 -9.58
C LEU A 67 13.22 -4.16 -9.78
N LYS A 68 14.00 -4.54 -8.77
CA LYS A 68 14.57 -5.89 -8.64
C LYS A 68 13.70 -6.72 -7.71
N ILE A 69 13.43 -7.99 -8.09
CA ILE A 69 12.69 -8.93 -7.23
C ILE A 69 13.65 -9.95 -6.63
N GLU A 70 13.50 -10.20 -5.32
CA GLU A 70 14.20 -11.26 -4.59
C GLU A 70 13.19 -12.15 -3.87
N LEU A 71 13.39 -13.48 -3.97
CA LEU A 71 12.60 -14.48 -3.25
C LEU A 71 13.33 -14.94 -1.98
N LYS A 72 12.61 -14.97 -0.86
CA LYS A 72 13.04 -15.60 0.40
C LYS A 72 12.04 -16.69 0.78
N LYS A 73 12.47 -17.94 0.79
CA LYS A 73 11.63 -19.05 1.25
C LYS A 73 11.57 -19.07 2.76
N VAL A 74 10.46 -18.62 3.33
CA VAL A 74 10.24 -18.52 4.77
C VAL A 74 8.80 -18.81 5.15
N ASN A 75 8.59 -19.37 6.32
CA ASN A 75 7.26 -19.55 6.88
C ASN A 75 6.81 -18.29 7.61
N THR A 76 5.89 -17.54 7.01
CA THR A 76 5.39 -16.27 7.56
C THR A 76 4.58 -16.39 8.87
N GLY A 77 4.29 -17.61 9.33
CA GLY A 77 3.72 -17.87 10.66
C GLY A 77 4.76 -18.06 11.76
N ARG A 78 6.07 -18.09 11.45
CA ARG A 78 7.14 -18.35 12.42
C ARG A 78 7.91 -17.08 12.74
N TRP A 79 8.01 -16.77 14.03
CA TRP A 79 8.77 -15.61 14.50
C TRP A 79 10.22 -15.57 13.98
N ALA A 80 10.94 -16.69 14.11
CA ALA A 80 12.35 -16.78 13.72
C ALA A 80 12.56 -16.46 12.22
N ASP A 81 11.64 -16.94 11.38
CA ASP A 81 11.71 -16.75 9.94
C ASP A 81 11.44 -15.27 9.58
N ILE A 82 10.37 -14.67 10.13
CA ILE A 82 10.08 -13.24 9.91
C ILE A 82 11.21 -12.37 10.48
N SER A 83 11.68 -12.67 11.67
CA SER A 83 12.77 -11.91 12.31
C SER A 83 14.06 -11.92 11.48
N SER A 84 14.37 -13.04 10.80
CA SER A 84 15.55 -13.15 9.94
C SER A 84 15.51 -12.26 8.70
N LEU A 85 14.33 -11.76 8.31
CA LEU A 85 14.14 -10.85 7.18
C LEU A 85 14.46 -9.39 7.52
N ASP A 86 14.58 -9.05 8.81
CA ASP A 86 14.66 -7.68 9.31
C ASP A 86 13.60 -6.74 8.67
N PRO A 87 12.29 -7.00 8.91
CA PRO A 87 11.21 -6.26 8.23
C PRO A 87 11.28 -4.76 8.45
N LEU A 88 11.82 -4.32 9.59
CA LEU A 88 11.94 -2.90 9.92
C LEU A 88 13.02 -2.18 9.11
N SER A 89 13.83 -2.89 8.33
CA SER A 89 14.79 -2.29 7.39
C SER A 89 14.18 -1.93 6.03
N TYR A 90 12.90 -2.23 5.82
CA TYR A 90 12.15 -1.90 4.61
C TYR A 90 11.36 -0.61 4.81
N ASP A 91 11.06 0.10 3.71
CA ASP A 91 10.22 1.29 3.72
C ASP A 91 8.74 0.91 3.86
N GLN A 92 8.35 -0.22 3.26
CA GLN A 92 6.97 -0.73 3.29
C GLN A 92 6.95 -2.25 3.45
N VAL A 93 5.94 -2.73 4.18
CA VAL A 93 5.64 -4.16 4.33
C VAL A 93 4.19 -4.43 3.93
N LEU A 94 4.01 -5.30 2.95
CA LEU A 94 2.69 -5.79 2.56
C LEU A 94 2.51 -7.22 3.08
N VAL A 95 1.43 -7.46 3.80
CA VAL A 95 1.09 -8.80 4.29
C VAL A 95 -0.06 -9.33 3.48
N LEU A 96 0.20 -10.32 2.62
CA LEU A 96 -0.80 -10.94 1.75
C LEU A 96 -1.38 -12.20 2.39
N ALA A 97 -2.68 -12.38 2.23
CA ALA A 97 -3.37 -13.59 2.68
C ALA A 97 -3.04 -14.77 1.76
N HIS A 98 -2.77 -15.94 2.35
CA HIS A 98 -2.50 -17.19 1.61
C HIS A 98 -3.78 -17.90 1.13
N ASN A 99 -4.77 -17.16 0.64
CA ASN A 99 -6.10 -17.66 0.36
C ASN A 99 -6.21 -18.60 -0.85
N ASP A 100 -5.19 -18.67 -1.70
CA ASP A 100 -5.17 -19.62 -2.82
C ASP A 100 -4.75 -21.04 -2.39
N HIS A 101 -4.14 -21.18 -1.20
CA HIS A 101 -3.59 -22.44 -0.70
C HIS A 101 -4.23 -22.93 0.59
N MET A 102 -5.13 -22.15 1.20
CA MET A 102 -5.80 -22.50 2.46
C MET A 102 -7.17 -21.83 2.57
N SER A 103 -7.97 -22.26 3.53
CA SER A 103 -9.28 -21.65 3.79
C SER A 103 -9.13 -20.19 4.21
N ALA A 104 -10.16 -19.37 3.96
CA ALA A 104 -10.16 -17.95 4.31
C ALA A 104 -9.82 -17.72 5.79
N GLN A 105 -10.38 -18.53 6.69
CA GLN A 105 -10.10 -18.43 8.12
C GLN A 105 -8.64 -18.75 8.46
N ALA A 106 -8.07 -19.78 7.85
CA ALA A 106 -6.67 -20.15 8.07
C ALA A 106 -5.73 -19.10 7.48
N ALA A 107 -6.05 -18.54 6.30
CA ALA A 107 -5.32 -17.46 5.68
C ALA A 107 -5.30 -16.20 6.56
N ASP A 108 -6.46 -15.76 7.06
CA ASP A 108 -6.54 -14.60 7.95
C ASP A 108 -5.85 -14.84 9.28
N THR A 109 -5.94 -16.06 9.85
CA THR A 109 -5.20 -16.41 11.07
C THR A 109 -3.70 -16.27 10.86
N ARG A 110 -3.18 -16.74 9.74
CA ARG A 110 -1.75 -16.62 9.40
C ARG A 110 -1.32 -15.16 9.21
N THR A 111 -2.16 -14.37 8.54
CA THR A 111 -1.97 -12.93 8.39
C THR A 111 -1.90 -12.24 9.75
N LEU A 112 -2.84 -12.52 10.67
CA LEU A 112 -2.85 -11.97 12.03
C LEU A 112 -1.59 -12.33 12.81
N VAL A 113 -1.11 -13.57 12.71
CA VAL A 113 0.16 -13.98 13.36
C VAL A 113 1.34 -13.20 12.81
N SER A 114 1.43 -13.02 11.49
CA SER A 114 2.47 -12.20 10.87
C SER A 114 2.43 -10.76 11.37
N LEU A 115 1.24 -10.16 11.48
CA LEU A 115 1.05 -8.80 11.99
C LEU A 115 1.42 -8.66 13.47
N LEU A 116 1.10 -9.65 14.31
CA LEU A 116 1.51 -9.66 15.70
C LEU A 116 3.04 -9.73 15.84
N HIS A 117 3.71 -10.47 14.96
CA HIS A 117 5.17 -10.49 14.93
C HIS A 117 5.75 -9.13 14.54
N LEU A 118 5.24 -8.48 13.49
CA LEU A 118 5.66 -7.14 13.08
C LEU A 118 5.42 -6.11 14.18
N ARG A 119 4.24 -6.13 14.82
CA ARG A 119 3.94 -5.25 15.96
C ARG A 119 4.96 -5.40 17.09
N LYS A 120 5.25 -6.64 17.49
CA LYS A 120 6.22 -6.91 18.55
C LYS A 120 7.61 -6.38 18.20
N MET A 121 8.01 -6.42 16.94
CA MET A 121 9.27 -5.81 16.48
C MET A 121 9.23 -4.29 16.59
N LYS A 122 8.12 -3.65 16.19
CA LYS A 122 7.94 -2.19 16.32
C LYS A 122 7.92 -1.70 17.76
N GLU A 123 7.54 -2.50 18.72
CA GLU A 123 7.60 -2.14 20.16
C GLU A 123 9.05 -1.95 20.66
N THR A 124 10.02 -2.52 19.97
CA THR A 124 11.46 -2.43 20.31
C THR A 124 12.25 -1.50 19.42
N ASP A 125 11.64 -0.92 18.41
CA ASP A 125 12.30 -0.10 17.40
C ASP A 125 11.35 0.98 16.86
N ASP A 126 11.71 2.24 17.02
CA ASP A 126 10.90 3.42 16.64
C ASP A 126 10.91 3.70 15.13
N ARG A 127 11.51 2.85 14.29
CA ARG A 127 11.47 3.04 12.84
C ARG A 127 10.03 3.06 12.34
N ASN A 128 9.68 4.13 11.62
CA ASN A 128 8.34 4.27 11.06
C ASN A 128 8.28 3.60 9.70
N ILE A 129 7.76 2.37 9.66
CA ILE A 129 7.49 1.63 8.43
C ILE A 129 5.99 1.62 8.14
N SER A 130 5.64 1.70 6.86
CA SER A 130 4.27 1.51 6.43
C SER A 130 3.96 0.02 6.37
N ILE A 131 2.88 -0.41 7.06
CA ILE A 131 2.41 -1.81 7.01
C ILE A 131 1.00 -1.81 6.46
N VAL A 132 0.82 -2.45 5.32
CA VAL A 132 -0.49 -2.67 4.69
C VAL A 132 -0.79 -4.16 4.68
N SER A 133 -1.98 -4.54 5.08
CA SER A 133 -2.37 -5.95 5.16
C SER A 133 -3.64 -6.25 4.39
N GLU A 134 -3.61 -7.36 3.69
CA GLU A 134 -4.80 -7.96 3.09
C GLU A 134 -5.50 -8.87 4.09
N MET A 135 -6.83 -8.76 4.15
CA MET A 135 -7.68 -9.71 4.85
C MET A 135 -8.79 -10.20 3.93
N VAL A 136 -9.15 -11.47 4.08
CA VAL A 136 -10.19 -12.11 3.28
C VAL A 136 -11.57 -11.84 3.86
N ASP A 137 -11.72 -11.95 5.19
CA ASP A 137 -13.00 -11.79 5.89
C ASP A 137 -13.06 -10.44 6.64
N VAL A 138 -14.06 -9.63 6.28
CA VAL A 138 -14.30 -8.32 6.90
C VAL A 138 -14.51 -8.40 8.42
N ARG A 139 -15.03 -9.52 8.93
CA ARG A 139 -15.28 -9.73 10.36
C ARG A 139 -13.98 -9.75 11.17
N ASN A 140 -12.90 -10.18 10.56
CA ASN A 140 -11.58 -10.26 11.20
C ASN A 140 -10.88 -8.89 11.28
N ARG A 141 -11.41 -7.85 10.63
CA ARG A 141 -10.85 -6.49 10.66
C ARG A 141 -10.73 -5.93 12.07
N THR A 142 -11.72 -6.19 12.92
CA THR A 142 -11.70 -5.73 14.32
C THR A 142 -10.58 -6.40 15.12
N LEU A 143 -10.27 -7.67 14.84
CA LEU A 143 -9.14 -8.37 15.45
C LEU A 143 -7.81 -7.80 14.96
N ALA A 144 -7.74 -7.45 13.69
CA ALA A 144 -6.55 -6.87 13.09
C ALA A 144 -6.27 -5.44 13.59
N SER A 145 -7.27 -4.65 13.93
CA SER A 145 -7.07 -3.30 14.48
C SER A 145 -6.27 -3.27 15.78
N VAL A 146 -6.28 -4.37 16.54
CA VAL A 146 -5.47 -4.53 17.77
C VAL A 146 -3.96 -4.57 17.44
N THR A 147 -3.57 -4.83 16.20
CA THR A 147 -2.16 -4.96 15.80
C THR A 147 -1.47 -3.62 15.50
N ASN A 148 -2.17 -2.48 15.60
CA ASN A 148 -1.65 -1.13 15.28
C ASN A 148 -1.00 -1.05 13.88
N VAL A 149 -1.59 -1.72 12.89
CA VAL A 149 -1.16 -1.66 11.50
C VAL A 149 -1.71 -0.39 10.87
N ASN A 150 -0.97 0.21 9.96
CA ASN A 150 -1.31 1.47 9.34
C ASN A 150 -2.59 1.37 8.51
N ASP A 151 -2.76 0.28 7.75
CA ASP A 151 -3.93 0.11 6.91
C ASP A 151 -4.30 -1.37 6.67
N PHE A 152 -5.59 -1.61 6.39
CA PHE A 152 -6.16 -2.92 6.07
C PHE A 152 -7.00 -2.84 4.80
N VAL A 153 -6.65 -3.67 3.84
CA VAL A 153 -7.47 -3.87 2.65
C VAL A 153 -8.25 -5.17 2.77
N VAL A 154 -9.57 -5.06 2.83
CA VAL A 154 -10.47 -6.22 2.72
C VAL A 154 -10.89 -6.35 1.27
N SER A 155 -10.15 -7.17 0.53
CA SER A 155 -10.23 -7.26 -0.93
C SER A 155 -11.64 -7.59 -1.44
N ASN A 156 -12.34 -8.54 -0.83
CA ASN A 156 -13.69 -8.92 -1.24
C ASN A 156 -14.70 -7.78 -1.06
N LYS A 157 -14.58 -6.99 0.01
CA LYS A 157 -15.46 -5.84 0.25
C LYS A 157 -15.21 -4.74 -0.78
N LEU A 158 -13.95 -4.42 -1.07
CA LEU A 158 -13.59 -3.40 -2.04
C LEU A 158 -14.11 -3.73 -3.42
N VAL A 159 -13.86 -4.96 -3.90
CA VAL A 159 -14.38 -5.44 -5.20
C VAL A 159 -15.91 -5.40 -5.24
N SER A 160 -16.60 -5.83 -4.18
CA SER A 160 -18.06 -5.77 -4.11
C SER A 160 -18.61 -4.36 -4.18
N LEU A 161 -17.95 -3.40 -3.51
CA LEU A 161 -18.34 -1.99 -3.57
C LEU A 161 -18.11 -1.40 -4.97
N MET A 162 -16.99 -1.69 -5.61
CA MET A 162 -16.69 -1.25 -6.98
C MET A 162 -17.69 -1.82 -7.98
N LEU A 163 -18.03 -3.11 -7.88
CA LEU A 163 -19.03 -3.74 -8.73
C LEU A 163 -20.44 -3.13 -8.53
N ALA A 164 -20.83 -2.89 -7.26
CA ALA A 164 -22.11 -2.26 -6.98
C ALA A 164 -22.18 -0.83 -7.56
N GLN A 165 -21.13 -0.06 -7.41
CA GLN A 165 -21.06 1.30 -7.95
C GLN A 165 -21.06 1.30 -9.48
N ALA A 166 -20.27 0.43 -10.12
CA ALA A 166 -20.22 0.32 -11.57
C ALA A 166 -21.56 -0.16 -12.17
N SER A 167 -22.35 -0.99 -11.44
CA SER A 167 -23.67 -1.42 -11.89
C SER A 167 -24.71 -0.30 -11.90
N GLU A 168 -24.57 0.69 -11.03
CA GLU A 168 -25.46 1.85 -10.97
C GLU A 168 -25.11 2.92 -12.02
N ASN A 169 -23.83 3.03 -12.41
CA ASN A 169 -23.39 4.04 -13.34
C ASN A 169 -22.25 3.52 -14.24
N GLU A 170 -22.51 3.33 -15.51
CA GLU A 170 -21.59 2.82 -16.51
C GLU A 170 -20.30 3.65 -16.69
N HIS A 171 -20.32 4.94 -16.30
CA HIS A 171 -19.16 5.82 -16.41
C HIS A 171 -18.15 5.67 -15.28
N LEU A 172 -18.52 4.98 -14.18
CA LEU A 172 -17.64 4.82 -13.01
C LEU A 172 -16.46 3.89 -13.26
N GLU A 173 -16.57 2.97 -14.22
CA GLU A 173 -15.43 2.13 -14.62
C GLU A 173 -14.24 2.98 -15.09
N ALA A 174 -14.50 3.97 -15.93
CA ALA A 174 -13.47 4.86 -16.45
C ALA A 174 -12.83 5.71 -15.33
N ILE A 175 -13.64 6.16 -14.36
CA ILE A 175 -13.15 6.91 -13.19
C ILE A 175 -12.28 6.02 -12.29
N PHE A 176 -12.72 4.80 -12.00
CA PHE A 176 -11.92 3.86 -11.20
C PHE A 176 -10.61 3.51 -11.89
N LYS A 177 -10.65 3.32 -13.21
CA LYS A 177 -9.44 3.08 -13.99
C LYS A 177 -8.48 4.28 -13.89
N ASP A 178 -8.96 5.49 -14.07
CA ASP A 178 -8.14 6.72 -13.97
C ASP A 178 -7.52 6.87 -12.57
N LEU A 179 -8.28 6.60 -11.50
CA LEU A 179 -7.81 6.72 -10.11
C LEU A 179 -6.85 5.61 -9.66
N LEU A 180 -6.82 4.48 -10.36
CA LEU A 180 -6.00 3.31 -10.01
C LEU A 180 -4.87 3.08 -11.02
N ASP A 181 -4.81 3.83 -12.11
CA ASP A 181 -3.76 3.75 -13.13
C ASP A 181 -2.58 4.68 -12.75
N ASP A 182 -1.36 4.25 -13.02
CA ASP A 182 -0.12 5.00 -12.77
C ASP A 182 -0.02 6.31 -13.59
N GLY A 183 -0.70 6.37 -14.74
CA GLY A 183 -0.80 7.55 -15.59
C GLY A 183 -2.01 8.45 -15.33
N GLY A 184 -2.89 8.06 -14.40
CA GLY A 184 -4.15 8.75 -14.10
C GLY A 184 -4.05 9.80 -12.99
N SER A 185 -5.22 10.16 -12.47
CA SER A 185 -5.33 11.07 -11.33
C SER A 185 -4.98 10.34 -10.02
N GLU A 186 -4.02 10.84 -9.27
CA GLU A 186 -3.59 10.25 -8.01
C GLU A 186 -4.27 10.91 -6.81
N ILE A 187 -4.80 10.11 -5.89
CA ILE A 187 -5.25 10.58 -4.57
C ILE A 187 -4.08 10.44 -3.58
N SER A 188 -3.53 11.56 -3.14
CA SER A 188 -2.39 11.58 -2.22
C SER A 188 -2.66 12.44 -0.98
N MET A 189 -2.04 12.05 0.15
CA MET A 189 -1.99 12.87 1.36
C MET A 189 -0.77 13.76 1.32
N ARG A 190 -0.96 15.07 1.51
CA ARG A 190 0.13 16.04 1.54
C ARG A 190 0.14 16.81 2.87
N PRO A 191 1.31 17.19 3.41
CA PRO A 191 1.38 18.03 4.61
C PRO A 191 0.65 19.36 4.42
N ALA A 192 -0.15 19.76 5.42
CA ALA A 192 -0.94 21.00 5.36
C ALA A 192 -0.07 22.27 5.18
N GLU A 193 1.15 22.25 5.70
CA GLU A 193 2.13 23.33 5.57
C GLU A 193 2.48 23.69 4.12
N ASN A 194 2.24 22.77 3.18
CA ASN A 194 2.42 23.03 1.75
C ASN A 194 1.36 23.97 1.18
N TYR A 195 0.23 24.16 1.87
CA TYR A 195 -0.93 24.88 1.36
C TYR A 195 -1.32 26.06 2.24
N VAL A 196 -1.10 25.97 3.55
CA VAL A 196 -1.54 26.95 4.53
C VAL A 196 -0.45 27.20 5.57
N THR A 197 -0.50 28.38 6.21
CA THR A 197 0.41 28.69 7.32
C THR A 197 -0.11 28.03 8.60
N LEU A 198 0.67 27.11 9.17
CA LEU A 198 0.32 26.44 10.41
C LEU A 198 0.19 27.44 11.57
N GLY A 199 -0.78 27.19 12.46
CA GLY A 199 -1.03 28.05 13.65
C GLY A 199 -1.82 29.32 13.38
N GLN A 200 -2.31 29.51 12.16
CA GLN A 200 -3.27 30.57 11.81
C GLN A 200 -4.64 29.96 11.50
N ASP A 201 -5.70 30.68 11.85
CA ASP A 201 -7.06 30.31 11.46
C ASP A 201 -7.15 30.36 9.92
N THR A 202 -7.41 29.22 9.32
CA THR A 202 -7.50 29.06 7.87
C THR A 202 -8.78 28.34 7.52
N THR A 203 -9.48 28.82 6.50
CA THR A 203 -10.69 28.18 5.99
C THR A 203 -10.33 27.06 5.01
N TYR A 204 -11.21 26.06 4.90
CA TYR A 204 -11.04 25.01 3.88
C TYR A 204 -11.01 25.60 2.46
N GLN A 205 -11.75 26.69 2.22
CA GLN A 205 -11.74 27.37 0.93
C GLN A 205 -10.37 27.94 0.55
N GLU A 206 -9.61 28.46 1.51
CA GLU A 206 -8.24 28.93 1.28
C GLU A 206 -7.30 27.76 0.96
N ALA A 207 -7.46 26.62 1.63
CA ALA A 207 -6.73 25.41 1.32
C ALA A 207 -7.04 24.89 -0.11
N VAL A 208 -8.32 24.91 -0.52
CA VAL A 208 -8.74 24.56 -1.88
C VAL A 208 -8.11 25.50 -2.93
N GLN A 209 -8.09 26.81 -2.67
CA GLN A 209 -7.48 27.78 -3.59
C GLN A 209 -5.95 27.58 -3.69
N ALA A 210 -5.31 27.28 -2.57
CA ALA A 210 -3.87 27.01 -2.55
C ALA A 210 -3.53 25.72 -3.34
N ALA A 211 -4.36 24.67 -3.22
CA ALA A 211 -4.21 23.44 -4.00
C ALA A 211 -4.42 23.71 -5.52
N LEU A 212 -5.47 24.44 -5.88
CA LEU A 212 -5.73 24.82 -7.28
C LEU A 212 -4.57 25.63 -7.87
N ALA A 213 -3.95 26.52 -7.10
CA ALA A 213 -2.77 27.26 -7.54
C ALA A 213 -1.56 26.37 -7.84
N ARG A 214 -1.55 25.13 -7.32
CA ARG A 214 -0.52 24.08 -7.56
C ARG A 214 -0.93 23.09 -8.65
N GLY A 215 -2.11 23.24 -9.25
CA GLY A 215 -2.66 22.28 -10.21
C GLY A 215 -3.25 21.03 -9.58
N GLU A 216 -3.55 21.09 -8.29
CA GLU A 216 -4.10 20.00 -7.49
C GLU A 216 -5.54 20.30 -7.09
N VAL A 217 -6.31 19.27 -6.73
CA VAL A 217 -7.69 19.42 -6.24
C VAL A 217 -7.76 18.90 -4.80
N ALA A 218 -8.03 19.79 -3.85
CA ALA A 218 -8.25 19.38 -2.47
C ALA A 218 -9.65 18.76 -2.33
N ILE A 219 -9.69 17.47 -1.98
CA ILE A 219 -10.94 16.71 -1.77
C ILE A 219 -11.31 16.58 -0.29
N GLY A 220 -10.39 16.89 0.61
CA GLY A 220 -10.61 16.81 2.06
C GLY A 220 -9.37 17.17 2.85
N HIS A 221 -9.49 17.03 4.17
CA HIS A 221 -8.35 17.14 5.09
C HIS A 221 -8.47 16.08 6.19
N HIS A 222 -7.36 15.70 6.77
CA HIS A 222 -7.29 14.79 7.91
C HIS A 222 -6.52 15.46 9.06
N ILE A 223 -7.12 15.49 10.23
CA ILE A 223 -6.47 15.99 11.44
C ILE A 223 -5.86 14.79 12.14
N LEU A 224 -4.55 14.80 12.28
CA LEU A 224 -3.84 13.80 13.07
C LEU A 224 -4.07 14.11 14.54
N ASN A 225 -4.90 13.30 15.22
CA ASN A 225 -5.00 13.37 16.67
C ASN A 225 -3.69 12.87 17.28
N GLN A 226 -3.11 13.70 18.13
CA GLN A 226 -1.95 13.35 18.97
C GLN A 226 -2.31 12.28 20.00
#